data_803b4fc2bcfadf573737f08a9cbfcd04
#
_entry.id   803b4fc2bcfadf573737f08a9cbfcd04
#
_cell.length_a   1.000
_cell.length_b   1.000
_cell.length_c   1.000
_cell.angle_alpha   90.00
_cell.angle_beta   90.00
_cell.angle_gamma   90.00
#
_symmetry.space_group_name_H-M   'P 1'
#
loop_
_entity.id
_entity.type
_entity.pdbx_description
1 polymer ?
#
loop_
_entity_poly.entity_id
_entity_poly.type
_entity_poly.pdbx_seq_one_letter_code
_entity_poly.pdbx_strand_id
1 'polypeptide(L)'
;MASRAYHHNRKTGATYVYSVQSYWDKEKKAPRNRQVCLGRLDEATGEVIPSRRKRKIAERAAAAPGVTANARVAGPCLLLDRLAEETGLAGLVRRCFPEIHAEMMSLVHFIVQKGLPLSRSEPWSAGHLHPSEKLLASQRVSELLPRITEDGRQRFL
;
A
#
# COMPACT_ATOMS: atom_id res chain seq x y z
N MET A 1 -19.23 -18.64 12.76
CA MET A 1 -19.13 -19.70 11.74
C MET A 1 -20.00 -19.35 10.55
N ALA A 2 -19.57 -19.63 9.31
CA ALA A 2 -20.40 -19.41 8.12
C ALA A 2 -21.12 -20.72 7.78
N SER A 3 -22.43 -20.67 7.60
CA SER A 3 -23.26 -21.81 7.18
C SER A 3 -23.55 -21.75 5.68
N ARG A 4 -23.88 -22.90 5.06
CA ARG A 4 -24.33 -22.95 3.66
C ARG A 4 -25.84 -23.01 3.60
N ALA A 5 -26.44 -22.18 2.73
CA ALA A 5 -27.87 -22.21 2.42
C ALA A 5 -28.07 -22.54 0.93
N TYR A 6 -29.08 -23.32 0.62
CA TYR A 6 -29.42 -23.75 -0.73
C TYR A 6 -30.73 -23.11 -1.14
N HIS A 7 -30.74 -22.42 -2.28
CA HIS A 7 -31.93 -21.79 -2.85
C HIS A 7 -32.28 -22.41 -4.19
N HIS A 8 -33.39 -23.12 -4.25
CA HIS A 8 -33.91 -23.69 -5.47
C HIS A 8 -34.74 -22.65 -6.24
N ASN A 9 -34.39 -22.38 -7.49
CA ASN A 9 -35.15 -21.49 -8.36
C ASN A 9 -36.17 -22.31 -9.19
N ARG A 10 -37.45 -22.22 -8.84
CA ARG A 10 -38.52 -22.95 -9.49
C ARG A 10 -38.68 -22.66 -10.97
N LYS A 11 -38.29 -21.46 -11.46
CA LYS A 11 -38.39 -21.09 -12.87
C LYS A 11 -37.31 -21.67 -13.76
N THR A 12 -36.12 -21.85 -13.23
CA THR A 12 -34.93 -22.31 -13.98
C THR A 12 -34.50 -23.72 -13.60
N GLY A 13 -35.11 -24.33 -12.60
CA GLY A 13 -34.72 -25.62 -12.03
C GLY A 13 -33.33 -25.64 -11.39
N ALA A 14 -32.67 -24.49 -11.26
CA ALA A 14 -31.29 -24.43 -10.78
C ALA A 14 -31.24 -24.20 -9.26
N THR A 15 -30.36 -24.91 -8.57
CA THR A 15 -30.07 -24.71 -7.15
C THR A 15 -28.83 -23.85 -6.97
N TYR A 16 -28.95 -22.76 -6.23
CA TYR A 16 -27.86 -21.84 -5.91
C TYR A 16 -27.41 -22.04 -4.47
N VAL A 17 -26.09 -21.99 -4.27
CA VAL A 17 -25.45 -22.12 -2.95
C VAL A 17 -25.02 -20.77 -2.45
N TYR A 18 -25.39 -20.44 -1.22
CA TYR A 18 -25.02 -19.20 -0.55
C TYR A 18 -24.21 -19.52 0.71
N SER A 19 -23.21 -18.72 0.98
CA SER A 19 -22.57 -18.63 2.30
C SER A 19 -23.34 -17.60 3.13
N VAL A 20 -23.81 -18.00 4.29
CA VAL A 20 -24.58 -17.17 5.22
C VAL A 20 -23.77 -16.97 6.49
N GLN A 21 -23.56 -15.71 6.83
CA GLN A 21 -22.87 -15.30 8.06
C GLN A 21 -23.79 -14.41 8.87
N SER A 22 -24.11 -14.82 10.08
CA SER A 22 -24.88 -14.02 11.03
C SER A 22 -23.97 -13.03 11.74
N TYR A 23 -24.40 -11.79 11.88
CA TYR A 23 -23.72 -10.77 12.65
C TYR A 23 -24.72 -9.88 13.39
N TRP A 24 -24.25 -9.25 14.45
CA TRP A 24 -25.05 -8.29 15.21
C TRP A 24 -24.91 -6.88 14.62
N ASP A 25 -26.00 -6.29 14.16
CA ASP A 25 -26.05 -4.92 13.68
C ASP A 25 -26.18 -3.97 14.89
N LYS A 26 -25.12 -3.22 15.17
CA LYS A 26 -25.07 -2.31 16.33
C LYS A 26 -26.02 -1.10 16.20
N GLU A 27 -26.25 -0.63 14.98
CA GLU A 27 -27.12 0.53 14.71
C GLU A 27 -28.60 0.13 14.86
N LYS A 28 -28.99 -1.03 14.36
CA LYS A 28 -30.36 -1.52 14.39
C LYS A 28 -30.68 -2.40 15.59
N LYS A 29 -29.68 -2.66 16.45
CA LYS A 29 -29.77 -3.52 17.64
C LYS A 29 -30.48 -4.86 17.37
N ALA A 30 -30.21 -5.48 16.21
CA ALA A 30 -30.86 -6.71 15.77
C ALA A 30 -29.85 -7.66 15.08
N PRO A 31 -30.06 -8.99 15.18
CA PRO A 31 -29.26 -9.94 14.43
C PRO A 31 -29.58 -9.83 12.93
N ARG A 32 -28.55 -9.83 12.10
CA ARG A 32 -28.64 -9.79 10.65
C ARG A 32 -27.81 -10.87 10.00
N ASN A 33 -28.23 -11.28 8.82
CA ASN A 33 -27.52 -12.25 8.00
C ASN A 33 -26.93 -11.60 6.76
N ARG A 34 -25.64 -11.79 6.54
CA ARG A 34 -24.97 -11.45 5.29
C ARG A 34 -24.91 -12.71 4.41
N GLN A 35 -25.52 -12.66 3.23
CA GLN A 35 -25.52 -13.76 2.28
C GLN A 35 -24.64 -13.43 1.08
N VAL A 36 -23.76 -14.36 0.70
CA VAL A 36 -22.89 -14.26 -0.48
C VAL A 36 -23.13 -15.48 -1.36
N CYS A 37 -23.59 -15.27 -2.61
CA CYS A 37 -23.77 -16.35 -3.56
C CYS A 37 -22.40 -16.97 -3.91
N LEU A 38 -22.23 -18.27 -3.68
CA LEU A 38 -21.04 -19.02 -4.04
C LEU A 38 -21.10 -19.47 -5.50
N GLY A 39 -22.26 -19.91 -5.98
CA GLY A 39 -22.42 -20.36 -7.33
C GLY A 39 -23.69 -21.21 -7.51
N ARG A 40 -23.78 -21.93 -8.64
CA ARG A 40 -24.83 -22.90 -8.92
C ARG A 40 -24.34 -24.30 -8.51
N LEU A 41 -25.21 -25.08 -7.85
CA LEU A 41 -24.95 -26.48 -7.57
C LEU A 41 -25.12 -27.30 -8.86
N ASP A 42 -24.15 -28.11 -9.18
CA ASP A 42 -24.29 -29.14 -10.20
C ASP A 42 -24.89 -30.39 -9.54
N GLU A 43 -26.09 -30.78 -9.96
CA GLU A 43 -26.80 -31.91 -9.38
C GLU A 43 -26.16 -33.26 -9.70
N ALA A 44 -25.38 -33.34 -10.79
CA ALA A 44 -24.69 -34.58 -11.19
C ALA A 44 -23.42 -34.83 -10.39
N THR A 45 -22.66 -33.79 -10.08
CA THR A 45 -21.35 -33.92 -9.39
C THR A 45 -21.40 -33.47 -7.92
N GLY A 46 -22.45 -32.74 -7.50
CA GLY A 46 -22.54 -32.14 -6.18
C GLY A 46 -21.59 -30.96 -5.97
N GLU A 47 -20.89 -30.50 -7.00
CA GLU A 47 -19.94 -29.40 -6.94
C GLU A 47 -20.62 -28.04 -7.16
N VAL A 48 -20.01 -26.98 -6.59
CA VAL A 48 -20.51 -25.61 -6.76
C VAL A 48 -19.79 -24.94 -7.92
N ILE A 49 -20.48 -24.77 -9.03
CA ILE A 49 -19.96 -24.04 -10.20
C ILE A 49 -20.04 -22.53 -9.91
N PRO A 50 -18.92 -21.81 -9.82
CA PRO A 50 -18.90 -20.38 -9.53
C PRO A 50 -19.57 -19.58 -10.64
N SER A 51 -20.19 -18.43 -10.29
CA SER A 51 -20.83 -17.55 -11.24
C SER A 51 -19.85 -17.07 -12.33
N ARG A 52 -20.34 -16.85 -13.56
CA ARG A 52 -19.51 -16.36 -14.70
C ARG A 52 -18.65 -15.14 -14.33
N ARG A 53 -19.17 -14.25 -13.50
CA ARG A 53 -18.44 -13.05 -13.05
C ARG A 53 -17.26 -13.40 -12.14
N LYS A 54 -17.46 -14.31 -11.18
CA LYS A 54 -16.38 -14.78 -10.28
C LYS A 54 -15.33 -15.58 -11.06
N ARG A 55 -15.76 -16.43 -12.01
CA ARG A 55 -14.85 -17.18 -12.89
C ARG A 55 -13.98 -16.26 -13.73
N LYS A 56 -14.56 -15.23 -14.38
CA LYS A 56 -13.79 -14.23 -15.14
C LYS A 56 -12.81 -13.43 -14.28
N ILE A 57 -13.14 -13.12 -13.02
CA ILE A 57 -12.24 -12.44 -12.09
C ILE A 57 -11.09 -13.37 -11.70
N ALA A 58 -11.38 -14.65 -11.40
CA ALA A 58 -10.37 -15.66 -11.06
C ALA A 58 -9.46 -15.97 -12.27
N GLU A 59 -10.03 -16.11 -13.48
CA GLU A 59 -9.27 -16.30 -14.72
C GLU A 59 -8.37 -15.08 -15.03
N ARG A 60 -8.84 -13.85 -14.81
CA ARG A 60 -8.02 -12.63 -14.94
C ARG A 60 -6.92 -12.55 -13.89
N ALA A 61 -7.21 -12.94 -12.65
CA ALA A 61 -6.20 -12.99 -11.58
C ALA A 61 -5.16 -14.10 -11.82
N ALA A 62 -5.56 -15.24 -12.38
CA ALA A 62 -4.65 -16.34 -12.73
C ALA A 62 -3.85 -16.07 -14.02
N ALA A 63 -4.41 -15.32 -14.97
CA ALA A 63 -3.75 -14.96 -16.22
C ALA A 63 -2.85 -13.73 -16.11
N ALA A 64 -2.97 -12.94 -15.04
CA ALA A 64 -2.01 -11.89 -14.77
C ALA A 64 -0.73 -12.56 -14.25
N PRO A 65 0.40 -12.51 -14.98
CA PRO A 65 1.68 -12.85 -14.38
C PRO A 65 1.79 -11.95 -13.14
N GLY A 66 2.30 -12.50 -12.03
CA GLY A 66 2.35 -11.81 -10.73
C GLY A 66 3.26 -10.58 -10.75
N VAL A 67 2.94 -9.62 -11.62
CA VAL A 67 3.56 -8.31 -11.67
C VAL A 67 2.92 -7.49 -10.57
N THR A 68 3.57 -7.44 -9.42
CA THR A 68 3.30 -6.41 -8.42
C THR A 68 3.83 -5.09 -8.97
N ALA A 69 2.95 -4.30 -9.59
CA ALA A 69 3.31 -2.95 -10.01
C ALA A 69 3.26 -2.03 -8.79
N ASN A 70 4.41 -1.58 -8.31
CA ASN A 70 4.52 -0.50 -7.33
C ASN A 70 4.65 0.82 -8.09
N ALA A 71 3.60 1.63 -8.09
CA ALA A 71 3.64 2.99 -8.60
C ALA A 71 4.18 3.93 -7.51
N ARG A 72 5.25 4.68 -7.82
CA ARG A 72 5.81 5.72 -6.94
C ARG A 72 5.75 7.08 -7.63
N VAL A 73 5.49 8.12 -6.87
CA VAL A 73 5.52 9.51 -7.34
C VAL A 73 6.98 9.94 -7.48
N ALA A 74 7.41 10.28 -8.69
CA ALA A 74 8.81 10.65 -8.98
C ALA A 74 8.99 12.16 -9.22
N GLY A 75 8.05 12.83 -9.91
CA GLY A 75 8.22 14.17 -10.44
C GLY A 75 8.76 15.21 -9.46
N PRO A 76 8.15 15.46 -8.30
CA PRO A 76 8.64 16.43 -7.33
C PRO A 76 10.04 16.12 -6.79
N CYS A 77 10.36 14.83 -6.58
CA CYS A 77 11.67 14.43 -6.09
C CYS A 77 12.76 14.66 -7.16
N LEU A 78 12.49 14.31 -8.41
CA LEU A 78 13.43 14.55 -9.52
C LEU A 78 13.72 16.03 -9.71
N LEU A 79 12.72 16.91 -9.56
CA LEU A 79 12.90 18.35 -9.62
C LEU A 79 13.81 18.84 -8.49
N LEU A 80 13.58 18.37 -7.25
CA LEU A 80 14.40 18.76 -6.11
C LEU A 80 15.83 18.21 -6.21
N ASP A 81 16.01 16.98 -6.72
CA ASP A 81 17.34 16.43 -7.00
C ASP A 81 18.10 17.33 -8.00
N ARG A 82 17.43 17.73 -9.08
CA ARG A 82 18.01 18.61 -10.07
C ARG A 82 18.42 19.97 -9.51
N LEU A 83 17.55 20.59 -8.74
CA LEU A 83 17.84 21.86 -8.06
C LEU A 83 19.01 21.72 -7.07
N ALA A 84 19.07 20.62 -6.33
CA ALA A 84 20.15 20.37 -5.38
C ALA A 84 21.52 20.17 -6.09
N GLU A 85 21.53 19.56 -7.26
CA GLU A 85 22.74 19.43 -8.08
C GLU A 85 23.14 20.79 -8.69
N GLU A 86 22.22 21.54 -9.28
CA GLU A 86 22.48 22.86 -9.91
C GLU A 86 22.95 23.89 -8.89
N THR A 87 22.46 23.87 -7.66
CA THR A 87 22.90 24.76 -6.56
C THR A 87 24.16 24.27 -5.86
N GLY A 88 24.64 23.06 -6.15
CA GLY A 88 25.79 22.45 -5.48
C GLY A 88 25.45 21.90 -4.08
N LEU A 89 24.20 21.97 -3.61
CA LEU A 89 23.76 21.50 -2.30
C LEU A 89 23.99 19.99 -2.13
N ALA A 90 23.66 19.21 -3.14
CA ALA A 90 23.86 17.77 -3.11
C ALA A 90 25.33 17.39 -2.90
N GLY A 91 26.23 18.05 -3.58
CA GLY A 91 27.68 17.86 -3.43
C GLY A 91 28.20 18.31 -2.06
N LEU A 92 27.66 19.40 -1.52
CA LEU A 92 28.02 19.89 -0.18
C LEU A 92 27.56 18.91 0.91
N VAL A 93 26.31 18.47 0.88
CA VAL A 93 25.77 17.49 1.85
C VAL A 93 26.53 16.17 1.78
N ARG A 94 26.91 15.70 0.58
CA ARG A 94 27.70 14.46 0.42
C ARG A 94 29.10 14.59 1.02
N ARG A 95 29.75 15.74 0.94
CA ARG A 95 31.07 16.00 1.55
C ARG A 95 30.98 16.09 3.06
N CYS A 96 29.97 16.77 3.59
CA CYS A 96 29.83 16.95 5.04
C CYS A 96 29.31 15.71 5.77
N PHE A 97 28.45 14.91 5.09
CA PHE A 97 27.73 13.77 5.67
C PHE A 97 27.74 12.55 4.74
N PRO A 98 28.91 11.99 4.38
CA PRO A 98 29.04 11.00 3.31
C PRO A 98 28.20 9.74 3.54
N GLU A 99 28.03 9.30 4.78
CA GLU A 99 27.30 8.06 5.09
C GLU A 99 25.78 8.20 5.14
N ILE A 100 25.26 9.42 5.35
CA ILE A 100 23.85 9.68 5.58
C ILE A 100 23.25 10.69 4.59
N HIS A 101 24.05 11.14 3.61
CA HIS A 101 23.62 12.18 2.66
C HIS A 101 22.33 11.85 1.94
N ALA A 102 22.13 10.60 1.51
CA ALA A 102 20.95 10.17 0.80
C ALA A 102 19.68 10.23 1.66
N GLU A 103 19.78 9.76 2.90
CA GLU A 103 18.68 9.86 3.87
C GLU A 103 18.37 11.33 4.22
N MET A 104 19.41 12.16 4.43
CA MET A 104 19.24 13.60 4.68
C MET A 104 18.53 14.29 3.52
N MET A 105 18.97 14.08 2.26
CA MET A 105 18.32 14.65 1.09
C MET A 105 16.88 14.18 0.97
N SER A 106 16.58 12.92 1.30
CA SER A 106 15.22 12.40 1.31
C SER A 106 14.33 13.09 2.36
N LEU A 107 14.86 13.38 3.55
CA LEU A 107 14.13 14.16 4.56
C LEU A 107 13.91 15.61 4.13
N VAL A 108 14.91 16.22 3.49
CA VAL A 108 14.75 17.57 2.90
C VAL A 108 13.64 17.58 1.85
N HIS A 109 13.59 16.59 0.95
CA HIS A 109 12.52 16.46 -0.03
C HIS A 109 11.13 16.33 0.64
N PHE A 110 11.05 15.54 1.70
CA PHE A 110 9.81 15.39 2.46
C PHE A 110 9.37 16.72 3.09
N ILE A 111 10.28 17.43 3.77
CA ILE A 111 9.99 18.71 4.42
C ILE A 111 9.52 19.76 3.40
N VAL A 112 10.25 19.90 2.29
CA VAL A 112 9.94 20.87 1.23
C VAL A 112 8.60 20.59 0.57
N GLN A 113 8.27 19.31 0.32
CA GLN A 113 7.02 18.93 -0.36
C GLN A 113 5.81 18.96 0.56
N LYS A 114 5.96 18.62 1.84
CA LYS A 114 4.84 18.40 2.74
C LYS A 114 4.73 19.41 3.88
N GLY A 115 5.84 19.96 4.34
CA GLY A 115 5.85 20.83 5.53
C GLY A 115 5.34 20.16 6.80
N LEU A 116 5.39 18.83 6.87
CA LEU A 116 4.87 18.04 7.98
C LEU A 116 5.98 17.60 8.93
N PRO A 117 5.65 17.24 10.20
CA PRO A 117 6.61 16.67 11.13
C PRO A 117 7.26 15.39 10.59
N LEU A 118 8.55 15.17 10.90
CA LEU A 118 9.33 14.01 10.42
C LEU A 118 8.73 12.66 10.79
N SER A 119 7.94 12.56 11.85
CA SER A 119 7.17 11.35 12.20
C SER A 119 6.16 10.91 11.14
N ARG A 120 5.85 11.77 10.16
CA ARG A 120 4.95 11.49 9.03
C ARG A 120 5.70 11.12 7.74
N SER A 121 7.04 10.95 7.78
CA SER A 121 7.85 10.67 6.58
C SER A 121 7.66 9.26 6.02
N GLU A 122 7.26 8.29 6.84
CA GLU A 122 7.12 6.89 6.44
C GLU A 122 6.14 6.66 5.27
N PRO A 123 4.85 7.07 5.35
CA PRO A 123 3.91 6.87 4.25
C PRO A 123 4.31 7.66 2.99
N TRP A 124 4.97 8.81 3.14
CA TRP A 124 5.50 9.56 2.01
C TRP A 124 6.63 8.80 1.33
N SER A 125 7.62 8.31 2.07
CA SER A 125 8.77 7.58 1.53
C SER A 125 8.36 6.27 0.85
N ALA A 126 7.32 5.59 1.34
CA ALA A 126 6.78 4.40 0.70
C ALA A 126 6.17 4.69 -0.69
N GLY A 127 5.59 5.88 -0.88
CA GLY A 127 4.89 6.29 -2.10
C GLY A 127 5.71 7.15 -3.07
N HIS A 128 6.94 7.55 -2.74
CA HIS A 128 7.74 8.46 -3.56
C HIS A 128 9.08 7.82 -3.94
N LEU A 129 9.60 8.19 -5.12
CA LEU A 129 10.98 7.91 -5.50
C LEU A 129 11.85 9.03 -4.89
N HIS A 130 12.77 8.68 -4.00
CA HIS A 130 13.63 9.64 -3.30
C HIS A 130 15.06 9.10 -3.13
N PRO A 131 16.09 9.94 -2.85
CA PRO A 131 17.50 9.56 -2.95
C PRO A 131 17.95 8.35 -2.16
N SER A 132 17.38 8.09 -0.97
CA SER A 132 17.80 6.95 -0.15
C SER A 132 17.15 5.64 -0.53
N GLU A 133 16.01 5.67 -1.23
CA GLU A 133 15.16 4.50 -1.55
C GLU A 133 14.73 3.66 -0.34
N LYS A 134 15.15 4.02 0.88
CA LYS A 134 14.85 3.32 2.12
C LYS A 134 13.61 3.91 2.78
N LEU A 135 12.80 3.06 3.42
CA LEU A 135 11.65 3.52 4.18
C LEU A 135 12.10 4.42 5.34
N LEU A 136 11.57 5.64 5.41
CA LEU A 136 11.90 6.63 6.44
C LEU A 136 10.93 6.53 7.62
N ALA A 137 10.90 5.36 8.26
CA ALA A 137 10.14 5.13 9.49
C ALA A 137 10.66 6.01 10.64
N SER A 138 9.82 6.34 11.61
CA SER A 138 10.16 7.21 12.74
C SER A 138 11.39 6.74 13.52
N GLN A 139 11.57 5.44 13.71
CA GLN A 139 12.75 4.88 14.35
C GLN A 139 14.02 5.22 13.55
N ARG A 140 13.99 4.99 12.22
CA ARG A 140 15.13 5.28 11.36
C ARG A 140 15.49 6.76 11.34
N VAL A 141 14.48 7.63 11.33
CA VAL A 141 14.71 9.09 11.45
C VAL A 141 15.37 9.42 12.80
N SER A 142 14.92 8.82 13.89
CA SER A 142 15.51 9.01 15.21
C SER A 142 16.96 8.50 15.31
N GLU A 143 17.31 7.45 14.58
CA GLU A 143 18.67 6.91 14.48
C GLU A 143 19.58 7.78 13.60
N LEU A 144 19.01 8.49 12.63
CA LEU A 144 19.73 9.35 11.70
C LEU A 144 20.11 10.70 12.33
N LEU A 145 19.22 11.31 13.09
CA LEU A 145 19.44 12.65 13.65
C LEU A 145 20.72 12.76 14.52
N PRO A 146 21.06 11.82 15.41
CA PRO A 146 22.30 11.87 16.19
C PRO A 146 23.57 11.75 15.34
N ARG A 147 23.47 11.25 14.10
CA ARG A 147 24.59 11.15 13.16
C ARG A 147 24.92 12.46 12.45
N ILE A 148 24.09 13.48 12.61
CA ILE A 148 24.38 14.86 12.18
C ILE A 148 25.30 15.47 13.24
N THR A 149 26.59 15.23 13.10
CA THR A 149 27.61 15.70 14.06
C THR A 149 27.81 17.21 13.96
N GLU A 150 28.30 17.83 15.06
CA GLU A 150 28.61 19.25 15.08
C GLU A 150 29.74 19.61 14.09
N ASP A 151 30.76 18.75 13.95
CA ASP A 151 31.80 18.90 12.95
C ASP A 151 31.26 18.92 11.50
N GLY A 152 30.30 18.01 11.20
CA GLY A 152 29.62 18.03 9.91
C GLY A 152 28.80 19.30 9.67
N ARG A 153 28.15 19.83 10.72
CA ARG A 153 27.41 21.11 10.65
C ARG A 153 28.31 22.30 10.41
N GLN A 154 29.46 22.38 11.11
CA GLN A 154 30.43 23.45 10.92
C GLN A 154 31.07 23.46 9.52
N ARG A 155 31.26 22.26 8.93
CA ARG A 155 31.75 22.15 7.54
C ARG A 155 30.69 22.54 6.51
N PHE A 156 29.42 22.47 6.88
CA PHE A 156 28.31 22.82 6.02
C PHE A 156 28.06 24.33 5.96
N LEU A 157 28.31 25.07 7.06
CA LEU A 157 28.17 26.53 7.17
C LEU A 157 29.37 27.27 6.60
#